data_7105800fdfb08871ce7d8f421496c5ce
#
_entry.id   7105800fdfb08871ce7d8f421496c5ce
#
_cell.length_a   1.000
_cell.length_b   1.000
_cell.length_c   1.000
_cell.angle_alpha   90.00
_cell.angle_beta   90.00
_cell.angle_gamma   90.00
#
_symmetry.space_group_name_H-M   'P 1'
#
loop_
_entity.id
_entity.type
_entity.pdbx_description
1 polymer ?
#
loop_
_entity_poly.entity_id
_entity_poly.type
_entity_poly.pdbx_seq_one_letter_code
_entity_poly.pdbx_strand_id
1 'polypeptide(L)'
;MTVTQKQQEKVLKALTQQVKRVKPRTELQQVRKLDDKCVFTDGYLCLHLPTELVEHHTTVDIRTKGQIEKEVERFNAEGSTFYPDTDRLFSKLIDYKDSEYNVKELLKVLKALKNEPETKAQKGIVELSKEAMEFGIVNTHSLKGTVLDVNHLLTTLKTMDSLGEETVTIYLNPQNAYRPIELKGDNVKSAIAPIRCA
;
A
#
# COMPACT_ATOMS: atom_id res chain seq x y z
N MET A 1 -2.77 -18.93 8.36
CA MET A 1 -4.05 -18.68 7.62
C MET A 1 -3.95 -19.38 6.28
N THR A 2 -4.98 -20.07 5.81
CA THR A 2 -4.97 -20.66 4.46
C THR A 2 -5.59 -19.67 3.49
N VAL A 3 -4.81 -19.18 2.53
CA VAL A 3 -5.31 -18.26 1.49
C VAL A 3 -5.94 -19.07 0.37
N THR A 4 -7.22 -18.82 0.08
CA THR A 4 -7.92 -19.48 -1.02
C THR A 4 -7.50 -18.91 -2.37
N GLN A 5 -7.62 -19.69 -3.45
CA GLN A 5 -7.32 -19.22 -4.81
C GLN A 5 -8.11 -17.95 -5.16
N LYS A 6 -9.38 -17.86 -4.78
CA LYS A 6 -10.21 -16.67 -5.02
C LYS A 6 -9.70 -15.42 -4.29
N GLN A 7 -9.17 -15.58 -3.07
CA GLN A 7 -8.54 -14.49 -2.34
C GLN A 7 -7.24 -14.05 -3.01
N GLN A 8 -6.39 -15.00 -3.38
CA GLN A 8 -5.17 -14.76 -4.13
C GLN A 8 -5.42 -13.95 -5.41
N GLU A 9 -6.37 -14.39 -6.24
CA GLU A 9 -6.74 -13.70 -7.49
C GLU A 9 -7.18 -12.25 -7.24
N LYS A 10 -8.00 -12.01 -6.20
CA LYS A 10 -8.46 -10.65 -5.84
C LYS A 10 -7.30 -9.76 -5.40
N VAL A 11 -6.40 -10.27 -4.57
CA VAL A 11 -5.21 -9.52 -4.11
C VAL A 11 -4.32 -9.19 -5.30
N LEU A 12 -3.94 -10.18 -6.10
CA LEU A 12 -3.09 -9.97 -7.28
C LEU A 12 -3.71 -8.98 -8.27
N LYS A 13 -5.04 -9.01 -8.45
CA LYS A 13 -5.76 -8.03 -9.27
C LYS A 13 -5.63 -6.61 -8.71
N ALA A 14 -5.75 -6.42 -7.39
CA ALA A 14 -5.60 -5.11 -6.76
C ALA A 14 -4.16 -4.58 -6.95
N LEU A 15 -3.16 -5.42 -6.74
CA LEU A 15 -1.75 -5.06 -6.92
C LEU A 15 -1.41 -4.76 -8.39
N THR A 16 -1.94 -5.54 -9.34
CA THR A 16 -1.79 -5.27 -10.78
C THR A 16 -2.39 -3.91 -11.16
N GLN A 17 -3.54 -3.54 -10.60
CA GLN A 17 -4.13 -2.22 -10.83
C GLN A 17 -3.24 -1.10 -10.28
N GLN A 18 -2.63 -1.31 -9.12
CA GLN A 18 -1.70 -0.37 -8.51
C GLN A 18 -0.46 -0.18 -9.39
N VAL A 19 0.16 -1.25 -9.87
CA VAL A 19 1.30 -1.20 -10.78
C VAL A 19 0.98 -0.45 -12.07
N LYS A 20 -0.18 -0.72 -12.69
CA LYS A 20 -0.63 -0.02 -13.90
C LYS A 20 -0.80 1.48 -13.66
N ARG A 21 -1.24 1.88 -12.47
CA ARG A 21 -1.46 3.28 -12.11
C ARG A 21 -0.15 4.03 -11.84
N VAL A 22 0.72 3.46 -11.00
CA VAL A 22 1.95 4.10 -10.54
C VAL A 22 3.09 3.96 -11.54
N LYS A 23 3.10 2.86 -12.31
CA LYS A 23 4.18 2.49 -13.23
C LYS A 23 5.55 2.52 -12.54
N PRO A 24 5.72 1.79 -11.42
CA PRO A 24 6.97 1.76 -10.69
C PRO A 24 8.08 1.16 -11.54
N ARG A 25 9.31 1.23 -11.02
CA ARG A 25 10.45 0.53 -11.65
C ARG A 25 10.13 -0.94 -11.83
N THR A 26 10.70 -1.55 -12.86
CA THR A 26 10.34 -2.92 -13.30
C THR A 26 10.56 -3.95 -12.19
N GLU A 27 11.63 -3.79 -11.40
CA GLU A 27 11.95 -4.65 -10.26
C GLU A 27 10.90 -4.61 -9.14
N LEU A 28 10.10 -3.53 -9.06
CA LEU A 28 9.03 -3.36 -8.07
C LEU A 28 7.66 -3.83 -8.57
N GLN A 29 7.57 -4.35 -9.80
CA GLN A 29 6.34 -4.84 -10.38
C GLN A 29 6.13 -6.34 -10.08
N GLN A 30 6.43 -6.75 -8.86
CA GLN A 30 6.45 -8.16 -8.44
C GLN A 30 5.92 -8.29 -7.02
N VAL A 31 5.26 -9.41 -6.74
CA VAL A 31 5.07 -9.88 -5.37
C VAL A 31 6.17 -10.88 -5.07
N ARG A 32 6.99 -10.58 -4.08
CA ARG A 32 8.15 -11.39 -3.72
C ARG A 32 7.86 -12.21 -2.48
N LYS A 33 8.10 -13.51 -2.54
CA LYS A 33 8.03 -14.39 -1.36
C LYS A 33 9.36 -14.38 -0.63
N LEU A 34 9.31 -14.14 0.66
CA LEU A 34 10.39 -14.34 1.62
C LEU A 34 10.04 -15.52 2.52
N ASP A 35 10.92 -15.89 3.46
CA ASP A 35 10.71 -17.05 4.34
C ASP A 35 9.47 -16.91 5.22
N ASP A 36 9.21 -15.71 5.73
CA ASP A 36 8.17 -15.39 6.70
C ASP A 36 7.00 -14.57 6.15
N LYS A 37 7.08 -14.07 4.92
CA LYS A 37 6.08 -13.18 4.32
C LYS A 37 6.18 -13.09 2.80
N CYS A 38 5.11 -12.60 2.18
CA CYS A 38 5.17 -12.04 0.84
C CYS A 38 5.27 -10.52 0.91
N VAL A 39 6.02 -9.90 0.00
CA VAL A 39 6.24 -8.46 -0.03
C VAL A 39 5.86 -7.90 -1.38
N PHE A 40 5.14 -6.79 -1.37
CA PHE A 40 4.90 -5.94 -2.53
C PHE A 40 5.25 -4.50 -2.20
N THR A 41 5.91 -3.80 -3.13
CA THR A 41 6.11 -2.35 -3.03
C THR A 41 6.10 -1.70 -4.40
N ASP A 42 5.59 -0.47 -4.49
CA ASP A 42 5.66 0.37 -5.70
C ASP A 42 6.56 1.60 -5.50
N GLY A 43 7.27 1.64 -4.35
CA GLY A 43 8.13 2.74 -3.93
C GLY A 43 7.44 3.76 -3.01
N TYR A 44 6.11 3.77 -2.94
CA TYR A 44 5.30 4.64 -2.06
C TYR A 44 4.39 3.86 -1.12
N LEU A 45 4.00 2.67 -1.54
CA LEU A 45 3.24 1.69 -0.78
C LEU A 45 4.11 0.46 -0.59
N CYS A 46 4.20 -0.04 0.64
CA CYS A 46 4.75 -1.34 0.96
C CYS A 46 3.69 -2.19 1.65
N LEU A 47 3.54 -3.44 1.23
CA LEU A 47 2.66 -4.43 1.84
C LEU A 47 3.48 -5.65 2.26
N HIS A 48 3.33 -6.06 3.51
CA HIS A 48 3.68 -7.40 3.99
C HIS A 48 2.40 -8.24 4.04
N LEU A 49 2.43 -9.37 3.39
CA LEU A 49 1.30 -10.24 3.09
C LEU A 49 1.59 -11.66 3.58
N PRO A 50 0.58 -12.52 3.81
CA PRO A 50 0.79 -13.91 4.17
C PRO A 50 1.66 -14.67 3.17
N THR A 51 2.51 -15.57 3.67
CA THR A 51 3.37 -16.42 2.83
C THR A 51 2.59 -17.29 1.87
N GLU A 52 1.37 -17.69 2.27
CA GLU A 52 0.46 -18.54 1.51
C GLU A 52 -0.14 -17.84 0.29
N LEU A 53 0.05 -16.51 0.17
CA LEU A 53 -0.41 -15.77 -1.00
C LEU A 53 0.28 -16.23 -2.28
N VAL A 54 1.52 -16.68 -2.19
CA VAL A 54 2.31 -17.20 -3.31
C VAL A 54 2.82 -18.59 -2.95
N GLU A 55 2.44 -19.61 -3.73
CA GLU A 55 2.96 -20.96 -3.56
C GLU A 55 4.45 -21.02 -3.96
N HIS A 56 5.24 -21.79 -3.16
CA HIS A 56 6.62 -22.17 -3.44
C HIS A 56 7.55 -21.03 -3.90
N HIS A 57 8.38 -20.47 -3.07
CA HIS A 57 9.56 -19.62 -3.36
C HIS A 57 9.56 -18.83 -4.69
N THR A 58 8.40 -18.68 -5.32
CA THR A 58 8.23 -18.04 -6.62
C THR A 58 7.85 -16.57 -6.41
N THR A 59 8.51 -15.70 -7.14
CA THR A 59 8.08 -14.33 -7.32
C THR A 59 6.92 -14.34 -8.31
N VAL A 60 5.75 -13.81 -7.92
CA VAL A 60 4.66 -13.60 -8.87
C VAL A 60 4.92 -12.32 -9.62
N ASP A 61 5.15 -12.47 -10.90
CA ASP A 61 5.31 -11.35 -11.80
C ASP A 61 3.93 -10.82 -12.23
N ILE A 62 3.65 -9.57 -11.90
CA ILE A 62 2.41 -8.88 -12.25
C ILE A 62 2.57 -7.96 -13.45
N ARG A 63 3.71 -8.03 -14.13
CA ARG A 63 4.03 -7.29 -15.33
C ARG A 63 3.33 -7.87 -16.56
N THR A 64 3.23 -7.06 -17.61
CA THR A 64 2.82 -7.56 -18.92
C THR A 64 3.96 -8.36 -19.56
N LYS A 65 3.62 -9.29 -20.47
CA LYS A 65 4.61 -10.10 -21.20
C LYS A 65 5.72 -9.25 -21.84
N GLY A 66 5.37 -8.14 -22.51
CA GLY A 66 6.37 -7.28 -23.12
C GLY A 66 7.25 -6.49 -22.13
N GLN A 67 6.79 -6.28 -20.89
CA GLN A 67 7.62 -5.71 -19.83
C GLN A 67 8.62 -6.75 -19.31
N ILE A 68 8.21 -8.00 -19.21
CA ILE A 68 9.07 -9.13 -18.80
C ILE A 68 10.20 -9.32 -19.81
N GLU A 69 9.88 -9.35 -21.11
CA GLU A 69 10.87 -9.49 -22.19
C GLU A 69 11.95 -8.40 -22.14
N LYS A 70 11.52 -7.13 -22.01
CA LYS A 70 12.45 -5.99 -21.90
C LYS A 70 13.34 -6.05 -20.65
N GLU A 71 12.82 -6.58 -19.54
CA GLU A 71 13.62 -6.71 -18.32
C GLU A 71 14.61 -7.86 -18.41
N VAL A 72 14.25 -8.97 -19.02
CA VAL A 72 15.18 -10.08 -19.27
C VAL A 72 16.36 -9.58 -20.11
N GLU A 73 16.09 -8.78 -21.15
CA GLU A 73 17.16 -8.14 -21.95
C GLU A 73 18.02 -7.22 -21.08
N ARG A 74 17.41 -6.38 -20.25
CA ARG A 74 18.13 -5.46 -19.36
C ARG A 74 18.91 -6.19 -18.27
N PHE A 75 18.31 -7.22 -17.66
CA PHE A 75 18.98 -8.04 -16.64
C PHE A 75 20.24 -8.71 -17.19
N ASN A 76 20.17 -9.24 -18.41
CA ASN A 76 21.32 -9.83 -19.10
C ASN A 76 22.41 -8.81 -19.39
N ALA A 77 22.05 -7.52 -19.56
CA ALA A 77 23.00 -6.44 -19.84
C ALA A 77 23.59 -5.80 -18.57
N GLU A 78 22.82 -5.65 -17.49
CA GLU A 78 23.17 -4.83 -16.31
C GLU A 78 23.44 -5.65 -15.02
N GLY A 79 23.13 -6.95 -14.98
CA GLY A 79 23.24 -7.81 -13.79
C GLY A 79 22.02 -7.77 -12.87
N SER A 80 22.17 -8.20 -11.60
CA SER A 80 21.06 -8.41 -10.68
C SER A 80 20.30 -7.13 -10.30
N THR A 81 18.97 -7.18 -10.33
CA THR A 81 18.10 -6.09 -9.87
C THR A 81 18.00 -6.06 -8.35
N PHE A 82 18.12 -4.87 -7.77
CA PHE A 82 18.02 -4.65 -6.33
C PHE A 82 16.54 -4.52 -5.92
N TYR A 83 16.07 -5.38 -5.03
CA TYR A 83 14.79 -5.23 -4.35
C TYR A 83 15.02 -4.64 -2.95
N PRO A 84 14.30 -3.58 -2.56
CA PRO A 84 14.58 -2.89 -1.30
C PRO A 84 14.30 -3.77 -0.07
N ASP A 85 15.10 -3.59 0.97
CA ASP A 85 14.84 -4.11 2.31
C ASP A 85 13.66 -3.35 2.91
N THR A 86 12.49 -4.01 2.89
CA THR A 86 11.23 -3.39 3.31
C THR A 86 11.00 -3.43 4.82
N ASP A 87 11.76 -4.21 5.58
CA ASP A 87 11.60 -4.28 7.04
C ASP A 87 11.98 -2.96 7.71
N ARG A 88 12.88 -2.21 7.09
CA ARG A 88 13.26 -0.87 7.56
C ARG A 88 12.17 0.18 7.43
N LEU A 89 11.12 -0.09 6.64
CA LEU A 89 9.98 0.83 6.47
C LEU A 89 9.03 0.77 7.68
N PHE A 90 9.01 -0.36 8.38
CA PHE A 90 8.20 -0.56 9.58
C PHE A 90 9.01 -0.17 10.80
N SER A 91 8.74 1.01 11.34
CA SER A 91 9.44 1.55 12.48
C SER A 91 8.96 0.93 13.79
N LYS A 92 9.74 1.13 14.85
CA LYS A 92 9.21 0.96 16.20
C LYS A 92 8.13 2.04 16.40
N LEU A 93 6.89 1.63 16.66
CA LEU A 93 5.73 2.51 16.83
C LEU A 93 5.73 3.24 18.19
N ILE A 94 6.91 3.71 18.62
CA ILE A 94 7.06 4.53 19.82
C ILE A 94 6.57 5.94 19.47
N ASP A 95 5.69 6.51 20.31
CA ASP A 95 5.08 7.83 20.16
C ASP A 95 4.14 7.99 18.92
N TYR A 96 3.65 6.88 18.37
CA TYR A 96 2.60 6.93 17.36
C TYR A 96 1.22 7.03 18.01
N LYS A 97 0.36 7.83 17.40
CA LYS A 97 -1.07 7.82 17.66
C LYS A 97 -1.70 6.74 16.80
N ASP A 98 -2.62 5.99 17.35
CA ASP A 98 -3.32 4.92 16.63
C ASP A 98 -4.83 5.03 16.76
N SER A 99 -5.52 4.45 15.81
CA SER A 99 -6.97 4.27 15.82
C SER A 99 -7.36 3.04 15.03
N GLU A 100 -8.36 2.30 15.53
CA GLU A 100 -8.90 1.12 14.89
C GLU A 100 -10.13 1.46 14.05
N TYR A 101 -10.25 0.83 12.89
CA TYR A 101 -11.35 1.02 11.94
C TYR A 101 -11.86 -0.32 11.43
N ASN A 102 -13.15 -0.38 11.13
CA ASN A 102 -13.69 -1.47 10.33
C ASN A 102 -13.25 -1.29 8.86
N VAL A 103 -12.65 -2.35 8.27
CA VAL A 103 -12.07 -2.32 6.92
C VAL A 103 -13.10 -1.95 5.86
N LYS A 104 -14.31 -2.52 5.94
CA LYS A 104 -15.37 -2.27 4.92
C LYS A 104 -15.95 -0.87 5.03
N GLU A 105 -16.12 -0.36 6.25
CA GLU A 105 -16.61 0.99 6.47
C GLU A 105 -15.59 2.04 6.00
N LEU A 106 -14.33 1.85 6.35
CA LEU A 106 -13.26 2.72 5.89
C LEU A 106 -13.11 2.70 4.36
N LEU A 107 -13.28 1.53 3.73
CA LEU A 107 -13.34 1.42 2.27
C LEU A 107 -14.48 2.25 1.66
N LYS A 108 -15.65 2.31 2.29
CA LYS A 108 -16.78 3.13 1.82
C LYS A 108 -16.44 4.61 1.93
N VAL A 109 -15.91 5.04 3.08
CA VAL A 109 -15.51 6.43 3.33
C VAL A 109 -14.48 6.88 2.30
N LEU A 110 -13.39 6.12 2.10
CA LEU A 110 -12.34 6.50 1.15
C LEU A 110 -12.79 6.47 -0.31
N LYS A 111 -13.73 5.58 -0.68
CA LYS A 111 -14.34 5.60 -2.02
C LYS A 111 -15.22 6.84 -2.21
N ALA A 112 -15.95 7.26 -1.20
CA ALA A 112 -16.74 8.49 -1.24
C ALA A 112 -15.80 9.70 -1.39
N LEU A 113 -14.80 9.85 -0.50
CA LEU A 113 -13.81 10.92 -0.58
C LEU A 113 -13.11 10.97 -1.95
N LYS A 114 -12.72 9.82 -2.50
CA LYS A 114 -12.10 9.77 -3.84
C LYS A 114 -12.98 10.34 -4.93
N ASN A 115 -14.31 10.24 -4.78
CA ASN A 115 -15.28 10.71 -5.78
C ASN A 115 -15.65 12.18 -5.62
N GLU A 116 -15.28 12.84 -4.51
CA GLU A 116 -15.49 14.25 -4.32
C GLU A 116 -14.79 15.10 -5.38
N PRO A 117 -15.42 16.17 -5.89
CA PRO A 117 -14.85 17.02 -6.92
C PRO A 117 -13.49 17.60 -6.51
N GLU A 118 -13.35 18.03 -5.28
CA GLU A 118 -12.13 18.62 -4.71
C GLU A 118 -10.99 17.58 -4.67
N THR A 119 -11.28 16.35 -4.23
CA THR A 119 -10.29 15.27 -4.21
C THR A 119 -9.84 14.90 -5.62
N LYS A 120 -10.76 14.88 -6.59
CA LYS A 120 -10.43 14.66 -8.00
C LYS A 120 -9.57 15.79 -8.56
N ALA A 121 -9.90 17.05 -8.26
CA ALA A 121 -9.11 18.20 -8.67
C ALA A 121 -7.69 18.15 -8.11
N GLN A 122 -7.53 17.62 -6.91
CA GLN A 122 -6.25 17.42 -6.21
C GLN A 122 -5.59 16.05 -6.54
N LYS A 123 -5.95 15.41 -7.65
CA LYS A 123 -5.37 14.14 -8.14
C LYS A 123 -5.50 12.95 -7.17
N GLY A 124 -6.53 12.94 -6.34
CA GLY A 124 -6.83 11.82 -5.46
C GLY A 124 -6.04 11.82 -4.15
N ILE A 125 -5.70 12.98 -3.61
CA ILE A 125 -5.11 13.09 -2.28
C ILE A 125 -6.18 13.32 -1.21
N VAL A 126 -5.94 12.75 -0.03
CA VAL A 126 -6.76 12.89 1.17
C VAL A 126 -5.86 13.23 2.37
N GLU A 127 -6.44 13.87 3.38
CA GLU A 127 -5.74 14.17 4.62
C GLU A 127 -6.21 13.25 5.74
N LEU A 128 -5.28 12.67 6.51
CA LEU A 128 -5.56 12.02 7.78
C LEU A 128 -5.27 13.02 8.90
N SER A 129 -6.32 13.50 9.58
CA SER A 129 -6.22 14.43 10.69
C SER A 129 -5.41 13.86 11.86
N LYS A 130 -4.47 14.64 12.39
CA LYS A 130 -3.67 14.24 13.56
C LYS A 130 -4.48 14.20 14.85
N GLU A 131 -5.50 15.05 14.96
CA GLU A 131 -6.30 15.16 16.17
C GLU A 131 -7.41 14.12 16.23
N ALA A 132 -8.24 14.08 15.19
CA ALA A 132 -9.40 13.22 15.12
C ALA A 132 -9.09 11.80 14.60
N MET A 133 -7.93 11.60 13.96
CA MET A 133 -7.62 10.38 13.22
C MET A 133 -8.68 10.07 12.14
N GLU A 134 -9.23 11.07 11.49
CA GLU A 134 -10.25 10.97 10.45
C GLU A 134 -9.71 11.39 9.09
N PHE A 135 -10.18 10.71 8.05
CA PHE A 135 -9.87 11.06 6.67
C PHE A 135 -10.80 12.15 6.16
N GLY A 136 -10.24 13.13 5.48
CA GLY A 136 -10.99 14.24 4.90
C GLY A 136 -10.37 14.75 3.60
N ILE A 137 -11.03 15.75 3.02
CA ILE A 137 -10.57 16.52 1.87
C ILE A 137 -9.39 17.39 2.31
N VAL A 138 -8.34 17.45 1.49
CA VAL A 138 -7.16 18.26 1.79
C VAL A 138 -7.50 19.75 1.69
N ASN A 139 -7.28 20.47 2.76
CA ASN A 139 -7.29 21.93 2.76
C ASN A 139 -5.85 22.46 2.65
N THR A 140 -5.45 22.86 1.44
CA THR A 140 -4.08 23.34 1.18
C THR A 140 -3.67 24.58 1.97
N HIS A 141 -4.64 25.35 2.48
CA HIS A 141 -4.38 26.55 3.30
C HIS A 141 -4.23 26.23 4.79
N SER A 142 -4.64 25.05 5.23
CA SER A 142 -4.62 24.68 6.66
C SER A 142 -4.50 23.17 6.81
N LEU A 143 -3.30 22.63 6.54
CA LEU A 143 -3.01 21.21 6.74
C LEU A 143 -2.99 20.89 8.24
N LYS A 144 -3.84 19.96 8.67
CA LYS A 144 -3.97 19.51 10.06
C LYS A 144 -3.43 18.10 10.28
N GLY A 145 -2.93 17.44 9.22
CA GLY A 145 -2.58 16.05 9.28
C GLY A 145 -1.56 15.62 8.24
N THR A 146 -1.60 14.33 7.94
CA THR A 146 -0.75 13.69 6.94
C THR A 146 -1.51 13.52 5.63
N VAL A 147 -0.93 14.01 4.54
CA VAL A 147 -1.52 13.93 3.20
C VAL A 147 -1.09 12.65 2.50
N LEU A 148 -2.05 11.94 1.93
CA LEU A 148 -1.86 10.60 1.37
C LEU A 148 -2.57 10.46 0.02
N ASP A 149 -2.03 9.61 -0.85
CA ASP A 149 -2.74 9.14 -2.05
C ASP A 149 -3.84 8.14 -1.65
N VAL A 150 -5.09 8.51 -1.91
CA VAL A 150 -6.25 7.67 -1.59
C VAL A 150 -6.19 6.29 -2.25
N ASN A 151 -5.50 6.16 -3.39
CA ASN A 151 -5.42 4.87 -4.07
C ASN A 151 -4.46 3.90 -3.37
N HIS A 152 -3.41 4.39 -2.68
CA HIS A 152 -2.57 3.53 -1.84
C HIS A 152 -3.37 2.96 -0.66
N LEU A 153 -4.16 3.81 0.01
CA LEU A 153 -5.09 3.39 1.06
C LEU A 153 -6.11 2.37 0.55
N LEU A 154 -6.76 2.67 -0.58
CA LEU A 154 -7.73 1.76 -1.20
C LEU A 154 -7.12 0.43 -1.63
N THR A 155 -5.87 0.41 -2.10
CA THR A 155 -5.17 -0.83 -2.47
C THR A 155 -4.91 -1.67 -1.22
N THR A 156 -4.40 -1.07 -0.15
CA THR A 156 -4.19 -1.74 1.15
C THR A 156 -5.48 -2.35 1.69
N LEU A 157 -6.53 -1.53 1.81
CA LEU A 157 -7.79 -1.99 2.39
C LEU A 157 -8.53 -3.03 1.53
N LYS A 158 -8.44 -2.94 0.20
CA LYS A 158 -8.98 -3.99 -0.69
C LYS A 158 -8.22 -5.29 -0.54
N THR A 159 -6.92 -5.22 -0.31
CA THR A 159 -6.10 -6.39 -0.03
C THR A 159 -6.51 -7.02 1.31
N MET A 160 -6.67 -6.22 2.35
CA MET A 160 -7.15 -6.66 3.65
C MET A 160 -8.55 -7.28 3.58
N ASP A 161 -9.53 -6.60 2.97
CA ASP A 161 -10.89 -7.12 2.76
C ASP A 161 -10.90 -8.44 1.95
N SER A 162 -10.03 -8.56 0.95
CA SER A 162 -9.91 -9.78 0.14
C SER A 162 -9.35 -10.96 0.95
N LEU A 163 -8.54 -10.70 1.96
CA LEU A 163 -7.98 -11.70 2.87
C LEU A 163 -8.87 -11.95 4.10
N GLY A 164 -9.99 -11.22 4.22
CA GLY A 164 -10.97 -11.42 5.28
C GLY A 164 -10.67 -10.65 6.57
N GLU A 165 -9.81 -9.63 6.51
CA GLU A 165 -9.57 -8.74 7.64
C GLU A 165 -10.83 -7.92 7.95
N GLU A 166 -11.26 -7.91 9.20
CA GLU A 166 -12.43 -7.14 9.65
C GLU A 166 -12.05 -5.76 10.15
N THR A 167 -10.91 -5.68 10.84
CA THR A 167 -10.39 -4.42 11.43
C THR A 167 -9.00 -4.10 10.92
N VAL A 168 -8.65 -2.83 10.99
CA VAL A 168 -7.33 -2.30 10.70
C VAL A 168 -6.98 -1.20 11.69
N THR A 169 -5.81 -1.29 12.31
CA THR A 169 -5.25 -0.22 13.13
C THR A 169 -4.35 0.64 12.27
N ILE A 170 -4.59 1.95 12.27
CA ILE A 170 -3.77 2.95 11.57
C ILE A 170 -2.90 3.67 12.59
N TYR A 171 -1.60 3.71 12.31
CA TYR A 171 -0.59 4.37 13.14
C TYR A 171 -0.06 5.62 12.42
N LEU A 172 -0.15 6.76 13.09
CA LEU A 172 0.30 8.06 12.61
C LEU A 172 1.33 8.64 13.57
N ASN A 173 2.47 9.12 13.05
CA ASN A 173 3.39 9.92 13.86
C ASN A 173 2.88 11.36 14.00
N PRO A 174 2.42 11.78 15.18
CA PRO A 174 1.82 13.11 15.37
C PRO A 174 2.84 14.26 15.28
N GLN A 175 4.12 13.95 15.51
CA GLN A 175 5.21 14.96 15.52
C GLN A 175 5.84 15.12 14.12
N ASN A 176 5.68 14.13 13.22
CA ASN A 176 6.30 14.16 11.92
C ASN A 176 5.37 13.65 10.82
N ALA A 177 4.68 14.57 10.14
CA ALA A 177 3.76 14.28 9.05
C ALA A 177 4.42 13.66 7.81
N TYR A 178 5.76 13.63 7.75
CA TYR A 178 6.51 13.03 6.64
C TYR A 178 6.95 11.59 6.90
N ARG A 179 6.69 11.06 8.09
CA ARG A 179 6.88 9.64 8.37
C ARG A 179 5.77 8.83 7.70
N PRO A 180 6.08 7.65 7.18
CA PRO A 180 5.06 6.75 6.67
C PRO A 180 3.99 6.50 7.71
N ILE A 181 2.73 6.44 7.29
CA ILE A 181 1.68 5.86 8.11
C ILE A 181 1.75 4.34 7.98
N GLU A 182 1.45 3.65 9.07
CA GLU A 182 1.38 2.20 9.06
C GLU A 182 -0.07 1.76 9.27
N LEU A 183 -0.50 0.76 8.50
CA LEU A 183 -1.77 0.09 8.66
C LEU A 183 -1.49 -1.36 9.04
N LYS A 184 -2.12 -1.85 10.09
CA LYS A 184 -1.89 -3.19 10.61
C LYS A 184 -3.23 -3.90 10.82
N GLY A 185 -3.44 -4.99 10.11
CA GLY A 185 -4.45 -6.02 10.36
C GLY A 185 -3.82 -7.25 10.97
N ASP A 186 -4.55 -8.35 11.01
CA ASP A 186 -4.07 -9.63 11.57
C ASP A 186 -2.98 -10.27 10.71
N ASN A 187 -3.15 -10.23 9.38
CA ASN A 187 -2.25 -10.91 8.42
C ASN A 187 -1.58 -9.94 7.44
N VAL A 188 -1.98 -8.67 7.42
CA VAL A 188 -1.48 -7.66 6.50
C VAL A 188 -0.90 -6.49 7.26
N LYS A 189 0.33 -6.10 6.91
CA LYS A 189 0.92 -4.83 7.34
C LYS A 189 1.19 -3.97 6.11
N SER A 190 0.98 -2.68 6.24
CA SER A 190 1.23 -1.71 5.18
C SER A 190 1.97 -0.50 5.72
N ALA A 191 2.90 0.03 4.93
CA ALA A 191 3.50 1.34 5.14
C ALA A 191 3.22 2.18 3.88
N ILE A 192 2.66 3.38 4.08
CA ILE A 192 2.31 4.31 2.99
C ILE A 192 3.08 5.61 3.20
N ALA A 193 3.86 5.98 2.19
CA ALA A 193 4.60 7.23 2.19
C ALA A 193 3.63 8.43 2.07
N PRO A 194 3.79 9.47 2.90
CA PRO A 194 3.02 10.69 2.78
C PRO A 194 3.45 11.51 1.56
N ILE A 195 2.50 12.29 1.03
CA ILE A 195 2.76 13.26 -0.03
C ILE A 195 3.26 14.54 0.62
N ARG A 196 4.38 15.04 0.13
CA ARG A 196 4.90 16.36 0.51
C ARG A 196 4.15 17.42 -0.27
N CYS A 197 3.32 18.19 0.42
CA CYS A 197 2.75 19.41 -0.13
C CYS A 197 3.78 20.54 0.05
N ALA A 198 4.23 21.07 -1.09
CA ALA A 198 5.16 22.23 -1.11
C ALA A 198 4.37 23.51 -0.84
#